data_fde705efb11f279f911b85fa00e9054c
#
_entry.id   fde705efb11f279f911b85fa00e9054c
#
_cell.length_a   1.000
_cell.length_b   1.000
_cell.length_c   1.000
_cell.angle_alpha   90.00
_cell.angle_beta   90.00
_cell.angle_gamma   90.00
#
_symmetry.space_group_name_H-M   'P 1'
#
loop_
_entity.id
_entity.type
_entity.pdbx_description
1 polymer ?
#
loop_
_entity_poly.entity_id
_entity_poly.type
_entity_poly.pdbx_seq_one_letter_code
_entity_poly.pdbx_strand_id
1 'polypeptide(L)'
;TSVQIYYKHPAFPNNQKNTVQYMVQNYMISMACRMLNGRLSEMTQVANPPFINAGVGHSDFLLSKTTTAFTGSVTCKENEIPSSFTTLMREIERAKKFGFTASEYERAKANYLTSVESAYSERNKIKNGSYVNAYVRHFIDNEPIAGLEVEYPIAKQIAAQIPVEAINQVIPQLITKENIVMTIFGPDKEGVTYPSEQELLDIIKNVQTEELTAYVDKVSNEPLLSEEPTGGKIVKTEKGVFGSTVLTLSNGIRVIMKPTEFKADQIQLQAVSPGGTSVFGTEDVEQIRLLNNIAGLGGYGKFSLIELSKVLAGKKVSMGTSVGTLTENVSGSCSPKDFETMMQLI
;
A
#
# COMPACT_ATOMS: atom_id res chain seq x y z
N THR A 1 -14.34 15.74 -6.29
CA THR A 1 -13.73 16.92 -5.64
C THR A 1 -12.59 16.48 -4.74
N SER A 2 -11.48 17.24 -4.72
CA SER A 2 -10.35 16.96 -3.84
C SER A 2 -9.79 18.22 -3.21
N VAL A 3 -9.27 18.08 -1.98
CA VAL A 3 -8.53 19.13 -1.27
C VAL A 3 -7.12 18.65 -1.03
N GLN A 4 -6.15 19.54 -1.22
CA GLN A 4 -4.75 19.29 -0.91
C GLN A 4 -4.21 20.38 0.00
N ILE A 5 -3.43 19.98 1.00
CA ILE A 5 -2.68 20.87 1.88
C ILE A 5 -1.19 20.56 1.72
N TYR A 6 -0.39 21.60 1.56
CA TYR A 6 1.06 21.51 1.41
C TYR A 6 1.76 22.27 2.53
N TYR A 7 2.58 21.58 3.31
CA TYR A 7 3.48 22.16 4.28
C TYR A 7 4.86 22.27 3.65
N LYS A 8 5.22 23.47 3.18
CA LYS A 8 6.46 23.70 2.43
C LYS A 8 7.64 23.93 3.36
N HIS A 9 8.77 23.35 2.99
CA HIS A 9 10.05 23.53 3.66
C HIS A 9 11.21 23.42 2.67
N PRO A 10 12.42 23.89 3.07
CA PRO A 10 13.59 23.79 2.20
C PRO A 10 13.85 22.34 1.78
N ALA A 11 14.19 22.13 0.51
CA ALA A 11 14.64 20.84 0.03
C ALA A 11 15.98 20.46 0.67
N PHE A 12 16.25 19.17 0.76
CA PHE A 12 17.56 18.68 1.15
C PHE A 12 18.61 19.20 0.16
N PRO A 13 19.78 19.70 0.63
CA PRO A 13 20.79 20.29 -0.25
C PRO A 13 21.19 19.32 -1.37
N ASN A 14 21.11 19.78 -2.62
CA ASN A 14 21.31 18.91 -3.78
C ASN A 14 22.70 18.25 -3.79
N ASN A 15 23.74 18.99 -3.37
CA ASN A 15 25.12 18.48 -3.28
C ASN A 15 25.32 17.43 -2.15
N GLN A 16 24.33 17.19 -1.30
CA GLN A 16 24.38 16.22 -0.22
C GLN A 16 23.43 15.02 -0.41
N LYS A 17 22.63 14.99 -1.48
CA LYS A 17 21.68 13.91 -1.73
C LYS A 17 22.35 12.56 -1.96
N ASN A 18 23.55 12.54 -2.52
CA ASN A 18 24.32 11.31 -2.71
C ASN A 18 25.05 10.86 -1.43
N THR A 19 24.35 10.79 -0.31
CA THR A 19 24.89 10.43 1.02
C THR A 19 23.97 9.47 1.78
N VAL A 20 24.56 8.70 2.70
CA VAL A 20 23.78 7.85 3.64
C VAL A 20 22.86 8.69 4.52
N GLN A 21 23.23 9.92 4.88
CA GLN A 21 22.38 10.82 5.64
C GLN A 21 21.07 11.14 4.92
N TYR A 22 21.12 11.38 3.62
CA TYR A 22 19.93 11.56 2.79
C TYR A 22 19.06 10.29 2.74
N MET A 23 19.69 9.12 2.60
CA MET A 23 18.96 7.84 2.64
C MET A 23 18.24 7.63 3.98
N VAL A 24 18.90 7.95 5.10
CA VAL A 24 18.30 7.87 6.45
C VAL A 24 17.11 8.82 6.57
N GLN A 25 17.23 10.07 6.13
CA GLN A 25 16.14 11.04 6.18
C GLN A 25 14.95 10.59 5.32
N ASN A 26 15.20 10.14 4.10
CA ASN A 26 14.16 9.63 3.21
C ASN A 26 13.47 8.39 3.79
N TYR A 27 14.23 7.50 4.41
CA TYR A 27 13.67 6.34 5.13
C TYR A 27 12.70 6.80 6.22
N MET A 28 13.11 7.70 7.11
CA MET A 28 12.27 8.18 8.21
C MET A 28 10.99 8.86 7.71
N ILE A 29 11.09 9.75 6.72
CA ILE A 29 9.93 10.42 6.12
C ILE A 29 9.00 9.40 5.43
N SER A 30 9.57 8.45 4.68
CA SER A 30 8.80 7.40 4.03
C SER A 30 8.05 6.52 5.03
N MET A 31 8.69 6.14 6.15
CA MET A 31 8.03 5.37 7.20
C MET A 31 6.86 6.15 7.84
N ALA A 32 7.07 7.43 8.15
CA ALA A 32 6.03 8.29 8.69
C ALA A 32 4.83 8.39 7.73
N CYS A 33 5.07 8.64 6.43
CA CYS A 33 4.02 8.68 5.43
C CYS A 33 3.29 7.33 5.28
N ARG A 34 4.02 6.20 5.30
CA ARG A 34 3.43 4.85 5.19
C ARG A 34 2.49 4.54 6.34
N MET A 35 2.90 4.84 7.57
CA MET A 35 2.09 4.59 8.76
C MET A 35 0.84 5.47 8.77
N LEU A 36 0.97 6.75 8.46
CA LEU A 36 -0.19 7.64 8.37
C LEU A 36 -1.16 7.24 7.24
N ASN A 37 -0.64 6.84 6.08
CA ASN A 37 -1.45 6.30 4.99
C ASN A 37 -2.17 5.01 5.40
N GLY A 38 -1.57 4.19 6.23
CA GLY A 38 -2.22 3.01 6.82
C GLY A 38 -3.47 3.40 7.61
N ARG A 39 -3.37 4.38 8.52
CA ARG A 39 -4.52 4.90 9.29
C ARG A 39 -5.60 5.48 8.40
N LEU A 40 -5.23 6.28 7.40
CA LEU A 40 -6.17 6.87 6.43
C LEU A 40 -6.90 5.79 5.61
N SER A 41 -6.18 4.74 5.21
CA SER A 41 -6.76 3.61 4.48
C SER A 41 -7.78 2.83 5.33
N GLU A 42 -7.52 2.63 6.62
CA GLU A 42 -8.48 1.99 7.53
C GLU A 42 -9.83 2.75 7.58
N MET A 43 -9.79 4.07 7.50
CA MET A 43 -10.98 4.92 7.53
C MET A 43 -11.84 4.81 6.26
N THR A 44 -11.28 4.32 5.15
CA THR A 44 -12.05 4.09 3.92
C THR A 44 -12.84 2.78 3.92
N GLN A 45 -12.55 1.88 4.86
CA GLN A 45 -13.13 0.53 4.91
C GLN A 45 -14.26 0.38 5.93
N VAL A 46 -14.79 1.48 6.43
CA VAL A 46 -15.97 1.50 7.32
C VAL A 46 -17.27 1.68 6.51
N ALA A 47 -18.40 1.30 7.08
CA ALA A 47 -19.70 1.37 6.39
C ALA A 47 -20.07 2.78 5.89
N ASN A 48 -19.65 3.83 6.58
CA ASN A 48 -19.83 5.21 6.16
C ASN A 48 -18.48 5.96 6.23
N PRO A 49 -17.64 5.83 5.21
CA PRO A 49 -16.32 6.43 5.22
C PRO A 49 -16.40 7.96 5.16
N PRO A 50 -15.54 8.68 5.92
CA PRO A 50 -15.56 10.14 5.98
C PRO A 50 -15.06 10.81 4.67
N PHE A 51 -14.47 10.04 3.79
CA PHE A 51 -13.97 10.46 2.47
C PHE A 51 -13.92 9.26 1.52
N ILE A 52 -13.79 9.53 0.22
CA ILE A 52 -13.62 8.47 -0.79
C ILE A 52 -12.19 7.89 -0.70
N ASN A 53 -11.21 8.78 -0.59
CA ASN A 53 -9.80 8.42 -0.41
C ASN A 53 -9.05 9.56 0.27
N ALA A 54 -8.03 9.23 1.03
CA ALA A 54 -7.09 10.21 1.58
C ALA A 54 -5.68 9.64 1.63
N GLY A 55 -4.69 10.52 1.60
CA GLY A 55 -3.30 10.13 1.66
C GLY A 55 -2.37 11.26 1.99
N VAL A 56 -1.17 10.92 2.43
CA VAL A 56 -0.07 11.85 2.66
C VAL A 56 1.17 11.43 1.89
N GLY A 57 2.01 12.39 1.57
CA GLY A 57 3.27 12.15 0.88
C GLY A 57 4.27 13.27 1.15
N HIS A 58 5.49 13.07 0.67
CA HIS A 58 6.55 14.07 0.72
C HIS A 58 7.32 14.05 -0.61
N SER A 59 7.42 15.21 -1.26
CA SER A 59 8.09 15.35 -2.56
C SER A 59 8.48 16.80 -2.80
N ASP A 60 9.13 17.07 -3.93
CA ASP A 60 9.33 18.43 -4.43
C ASP A 60 7.97 19.13 -4.54
N PHE A 61 7.94 20.41 -4.11
CA PHE A 61 6.75 21.23 -4.22
C PHE A 61 6.55 21.68 -5.67
N LEU A 62 5.61 21.06 -6.37
CA LEU A 62 5.32 21.28 -7.78
C LEU A 62 6.59 21.13 -8.64
N LEU A 63 7.05 22.22 -9.26
CA LEU A 63 8.25 22.27 -10.12
C LEU A 63 9.49 22.83 -9.40
N SER A 64 9.39 23.12 -8.09
CA SER A 64 10.50 23.70 -7.33
C SER A 64 11.61 22.67 -7.08
N LYS A 65 12.86 23.08 -7.24
CA LYS A 65 14.04 22.29 -6.89
C LYS A 65 14.65 22.67 -5.54
N THR A 66 14.18 23.75 -4.93
CA THR A 66 14.67 24.28 -3.64
C THR A 66 13.67 24.13 -2.51
N THR A 67 12.45 23.68 -2.83
CA THR A 67 11.35 23.54 -1.87
C THR A 67 10.73 22.18 -2.02
N THR A 68 10.61 21.46 -0.92
CA THR A 68 9.82 20.22 -0.80
C THR A 68 8.57 20.51 0.01
N ALA A 69 7.61 19.61 -0.01
CA ALA A 69 6.42 19.71 0.81
C ALA A 69 6.00 18.36 1.37
N PHE A 70 5.59 18.35 2.62
CA PHE A 70 4.70 17.33 3.13
C PHE A 70 3.28 17.67 2.69
N THR A 71 2.64 16.74 2.00
CA THR A 71 1.33 16.96 1.37
C THR A 71 0.29 16.03 1.98
N GLY A 72 -0.83 16.58 2.39
CA GLY A 72 -2.05 15.83 2.68
C GLY A 72 -3.06 16.03 1.55
N SER A 73 -3.68 14.98 1.08
CA SER A 73 -4.72 15.04 0.06
C SER A 73 -5.94 14.22 0.48
N VAL A 74 -7.13 14.72 0.17
CA VAL A 74 -8.39 14.01 0.40
C VAL A 74 -9.33 14.17 -0.78
N THR A 75 -9.89 13.07 -1.24
CA THR A 75 -10.98 13.03 -2.23
C THR A 75 -12.30 12.91 -1.49
N CYS A 76 -13.13 13.92 -1.65
CA CYS A 76 -14.38 14.10 -0.91
C CYS A 76 -15.58 13.63 -1.73
N LYS A 77 -16.65 13.23 -1.04
CA LYS A 77 -17.99 13.16 -1.64
C LYS A 77 -18.48 14.56 -1.96
N GLU A 78 -19.47 14.67 -2.85
CA GLU A 78 -20.05 15.99 -3.18
C GLU A 78 -20.59 16.66 -1.92
N ASN A 79 -20.28 17.95 -1.74
CA ASN A 79 -20.69 18.78 -0.60
C ASN A 79 -20.18 18.35 0.80
N GLU A 80 -19.25 17.38 0.88
CA GLU A 80 -18.65 16.91 2.14
C GLU A 80 -17.20 17.38 2.32
N ILE A 81 -16.77 18.42 1.62
CA ILE A 81 -15.38 18.93 1.69
C ILE A 81 -14.98 19.28 3.13
N PRO A 82 -15.76 20.09 3.92
CA PRO A 82 -15.33 20.48 5.26
C PRO A 82 -15.15 19.28 6.20
N SER A 83 -16.07 18.32 6.19
CA SER A 83 -16.00 17.13 7.06
C SER A 83 -14.85 16.19 6.69
N SER A 84 -14.66 15.95 5.40
CA SER A 84 -13.57 15.12 4.89
C SER A 84 -12.19 15.74 5.19
N PHE A 85 -12.06 17.05 4.95
CA PHE A 85 -10.80 17.77 5.23
C PHE A 85 -10.53 17.85 6.74
N THR A 86 -11.55 18.09 7.56
CA THR A 86 -11.42 18.05 9.03
C THR A 86 -10.89 16.69 9.49
N THR A 87 -11.38 15.59 8.91
CA THR A 87 -10.95 14.25 9.27
C THR A 87 -9.48 13.99 8.87
N LEU A 88 -9.06 14.40 7.67
CA LEU A 88 -7.66 14.35 7.26
C LEU A 88 -6.77 15.14 8.23
N MET A 89 -7.18 16.36 8.57
CA MET A 89 -6.42 17.23 9.48
C MET A 89 -6.31 16.64 10.88
N ARG A 90 -7.37 16.00 11.40
CA ARG A 90 -7.33 15.29 12.68
C ARG A 90 -6.28 14.18 12.70
N GLU A 91 -6.18 13.37 11.64
CA GLU A 91 -5.18 12.31 11.57
C GLU A 91 -3.76 12.86 11.44
N ILE A 92 -3.54 13.93 10.69
CA ILE A 92 -2.25 14.63 10.60
C ILE A 92 -1.86 15.18 11.99
N GLU A 93 -2.76 15.89 12.67
CA GLU A 93 -2.49 16.45 14.01
C GLU A 93 -2.35 15.34 15.08
N ARG A 94 -3.09 14.23 14.97
CA ARG A 94 -2.95 13.05 15.83
C ARG A 94 -1.55 12.45 15.71
N ALA A 95 -1.06 12.26 14.48
CA ALA A 95 0.31 11.78 14.23
C ALA A 95 1.36 12.75 14.79
N LYS A 96 1.13 14.05 14.64
CA LYS A 96 2.02 15.09 15.18
C LYS A 96 2.06 15.10 16.72
N LYS A 97 0.90 14.97 17.37
CA LYS A 97 0.78 15.02 18.85
C LYS A 97 1.27 13.75 19.54
N PHE A 98 0.94 12.59 19.00
CA PHE A 98 1.12 11.29 19.66
C PHE A 98 2.09 10.35 18.95
N GLY A 99 2.50 10.67 17.73
CA GLY A 99 3.37 9.80 16.92
C GLY A 99 2.69 8.51 16.46
N PHE A 100 3.52 7.53 16.16
CA PHE A 100 3.14 6.19 15.73
C PHE A 100 3.50 5.16 16.79
N THR A 101 2.77 4.05 16.82
CA THR A 101 3.01 2.93 17.73
C THR A 101 4.15 2.04 17.21
N ALA A 102 4.77 1.29 18.11
CA ALA A 102 5.78 0.30 17.74
C ALA A 102 5.25 -0.75 16.76
N SER A 103 4.00 -1.19 16.93
CA SER A 103 3.37 -2.18 16.06
C SER A 103 3.12 -1.67 14.63
N GLU A 104 2.71 -0.41 14.46
CA GLU A 104 2.62 0.24 13.14
C GLU A 104 3.99 0.28 12.46
N TYR A 105 5.02 0.68 13.22
CA TYR A 105 6.37 0.79 12.71
C TYR A 105 6.95 -0.57 12.30
N GLU A 106 6.81 -1.60 13.13
CA GLU A 106 7.32 -2.94 12.79
C GLU A 106 6.66 -3.49 11.51
N ARG A 107 5.37 -3.25 11.30
CA ARG A 107 4.71 -3.62 10.03
C ARG A 107 5.22 -2.81 8.84
N ALA A 108 5.35 -1.50 8.97
CA ALA A 108 5.87 -0.64 7.91
C ALA A 108 7.32 -1.03 7.55
N LYS A 109 8.14 -1.32 8.55
CA LYS A 109 9.52 -1.80 8.41
C LYS A 109 9.58 -3.17 7.73
N ALA A 110 8.72 -4.12 8.13
CA ALA A 110 8.65 -5.43 7.51
C ALA A 110 8.28 -5.33 6.02
N ASN A 111 7.29 -4.51 5.67
CA ASN A 111 6.90 -4.25 4.28
C ASN A 111 8.03 -3.58 3.47
N TYR A 112 8.74 -2.63 4.08
CA TYR A 112 9.90 -1.98 3.45
C TYR A 112 11.00 -3.00 3.16
N LEU A 113 11.40 -3.79 4.16
CA LEU A 113 12.44 -4.79 4.01
C LEU A 113 12.09 -5.85 2.96
N THR A 114 10.84 -6.30 2.92
CA THR A 114 10.35 -7.22 1.87
C THR A 114 10.46 -6.60 0.48
N SER A 115 10.13 -5.31 0.33
CA SER A 115 10.26 -4.61 -0.94
C SER A 115 11.73 -4.50 -1.39
N VAL A 116 12.62 -4.14 -0.48
CA VAL A 116 14.06 -4.00 -0.75
C VAL A 116 14.71 -5.36 -1.07
N GLU A 117 14.34 -6.42 -0.34
CA GLU A 117 14.79 -7.79 -0.59
C GLU A 117 14.33 -8.30 -1.96
N SER A 118 13.07 -8.05 -2.31
CA SER A 118 12.55 -8.42 -3.62
C SER A 118 13.25 -7.68 -4.76
N ALA A 119 13.51 -6.38 -4.61
CA ALA A 119 14.27 -5.61 -5.59
C ALA A 119 15.70 -6.15 -5.77
N TYR A 120 16.36 -6.50 -4.66
CA TYR A 120 17.70 -7.09 -4.70
C TYR A 120 17.71 -8.47 -5.37
N SER A 121 16.73 -9.32 -5.08
CA SER A 121 16.59 -10.65 -5.70
C SER A 121 16.40 -10.57 -7.21
N GLU A 122 15.68 -9.53 -7.68
CA GLU A 122 15.40 -9.30 -9.11
C GLU A 122 16.48 -8.42 -9.82
N ARG A 123 17.57 -8.03 -9.16
CA ARG A 123 18.56 -7.07 -9.69
C ARG A 123 19.13 -7.42 -11.06
N ASN A 124 19.27 -8.72 -11.36
CA ASN A 124 19.75 -9.19 -12.66
C ASN A 124 18.64 -9.26 -13.73
N LYS A 125 17.38 -8.92 -13.36
CA LYS A 125 16.20 -8.92 -14.25
C LYS A 125 15.63 -7.50 -14.42
N ILE A 126 16.35 -6.47 -13.99
CA ILE A 126 15.93 -5.06 -14.09
C ILE A 126 15.85 -4.65 -15.56
N LYS A 127 14.73 -4.00 -15.93
CA LYS A 127 14.56 -3.47 -17.30
C LYS A 127 15.41 -2.21 -17.51
N ASN A 128 15.90 -2.01 -18.73
CA ASN A 128 16.71 -0.84 -19.10
C ASN A 128 16.05 0.52 -18.73
N GLY A 129 14.73 0.63 -18.87
CA GLY A 129 14.00 1.84 -18.48
C GLY A 129 14.18 2.25 -17.02
N SER A 130 14.35 1.30 -16.09
CA SER A 130 14.61 1.60 -14.69
C SER A 130 16.01 2.23 -14.49
N TYR A 131 17.02 1.73 -15.21
CA TYR A 131 18.36 2.34 -15.20
C TYR A 131 18.35 3.75 -15.79
N VAL A 132 17.67 3.95 -16.92
CA VAL A 132 17.53 5.28 -17.53
C VAL A 132 16.92 6.26 -16.53
N ASN A 133 15.84 5.89 -15.86
CA ASN A 133 15.19 6.73 -14.86
C ASN A 133 16.13 7.04 -13.66
N ALA A 134 16.94 6.08 -13.23
CA ALA A 134 17.93 6.30 -12.16
C ALA A 134 19.01 7.30 -12.58
N TYR A 135 19.55 7.13 -13.80
CA TYR A 135 20.57 8.05 -14.34
C TYR A 135 20.04 9.46 -14.55
N VAL A 136 18.81 9.60 -15.04
CA VAL A 136 18.17 10.90 -15.21
C VAL A 136 17.99 11.60 -13.86
N ARG A 137 17.50 10.89 -12.85
CA ARG A 137 17.35 11.45 -11.49
C ARG A 137 18.70 11.82 -10.88
N HIS A 138 19.71 11.00 -11.06
CA HIS A 138 21.07 11.32 -10.61
C HIS A 138 21.59 12.60 -11.29
N PHE A 139 21.45 12.71 -12.60
CA PHE A 139 21.93 13.86 -13.38
C PHE A 139 21.19 15.16 -12.99
N ILE A 140 19.86 15.10 -12.81
CA ILE A 140 19.05 16.28 -12.52
C ILE A 140 19.08 16.64 -11.03
N ASP A 141 19.00 15.64 -10.15
CA ASP A 141 18.71 15.82 -8.72
C ASP A 141 19.81 15.29 -7.80
N ASN A 142 20.92 14.80 -8.36
CA ASN A 142 22.03 14.17 -7.62
C ASN A 142 21.61 13.00 -6.71
N GLU A 143 20.53 12.31 -7.10
CA GLU A 143 20.07 11.10 -6.38
C GLU A 143 21.14 10.00 -6.41
N PRO A 144 21.24 9.15 -5.35
CA PRO A 144 22.20 8.03 -5.35
C PRO A 144 21.99 7.05 -6.51
N ILE A 145 23.09 6.56 -7.09
CA ILE A 145 23.09 5.51 -8.13
C ILE A 145 24.09 4.39 -7.80
N ALA A 146 24.29 4.10 -6.54
CA ALA A 146 25.29 3.12 -6.10
C ALA A 146 25.01 1.67 -6.56
N GLY A 147 23.79 1.39 -7.01
CA GLY A 147 23.33 0.05 -7.38
C GLY A 147 22.86 -0.77 -6.19
N LEU A 148 22.03 -1.77 -6.48
CA LEU A 148 21.34 -2.54 -5.44
C LEU A 148 22.29 -3.38 -4.56
N GLU A 149 23.48 -3.74 -5.05
CA GLU A 149 24.50 -4.43 -4.26
C GLU A 149 25.03 -3.58 -3.10
N VAL A 150 25.06 -2.25 -3.27
CA VAL A 150 25.47 -1.29 -2.25
C VAL A 150 24.27 -0.79 -1.44
N GLU A 151 23.18 -0.47 -2.12
CA GLU A 151 21.99 0.12 -1.50
C GLU A 151 21.25 -0.85 -0.57
N TYR A 152 21.20 -2.15 -0.94
CA TYR A 152 20.49 -3.17 -0.15
C TYR A 152 21.04 -3.35 1.27
N PRO A 153 22.35 -3.58 1.48
CA PRO A 153 22.90 -3.71 2.84
C PRO A 153 22.75 -2.41 3.64
N ILE A 154 22.88 -1.23 3.01
CA ILE A 154 22.66 0.07 3.67
C ILE A 154 21.21 0.20 4.11
N ALA A 155 20.25 -0.12 3.26
CA ALA A 155 18.83 -0.06 3.58
C ALA A 155 18.45 -0.98 4.75
N LYS A 156 19.02 -2.19 4.80
CA LYS A 156 18.85 -3.11 5.94
C LYS A 156 19.43 -2.56 7.23
N GLN A 157 20.62 -1.96 7.16
CA GLN A 157 21.27 -1.36 8.31
C GLN A 157 20.46 -0.16 8.84
N ILE A 158 19.98 0.71 7.97
CA ILE A 158 19.13 1.84 8.33
C ILE A 158 17.87 1.33 9.05
N ALA A 159 17.16 0.36 8.46
CA ALA A 159 15.94 -0.20 9.04
C ALA A 159 16.19 -0.89 10.41
N ALA A 160 17.38 -1.48 10.61
CA ALA A 160 17.73 -2.10 11.87
C ALA A 160 18.07 -1.09 12.98
N GLN A 161 18.62 0.07 12.62
CA GLN A 161 19.14 1.06 13.58
C GLN A 161 18.16 2.18 13.93
N ILE A 162 17.20 2.48 13.06
CA ILE A 162 16.26 3.57 13.28
C ILE A 162 15.07 3.06 14.11
N PRO A 163 14.85 3.58 15.33
CA PRO A 163 13.70 3.24 16.15
C PRO A 163 12.48 4.10 15.81
N VAL A 164 11.29 3.71 16.27
CA VAL A 164 10.03 4.46 16.02
C VAL A 164 10.08 5.86 16.63
N GLU A 165 10.79 6.06 17.72
CA GLU A 165 10.96 7.35 18.38
C GLU A 165 11.64 8.38 17.47
N ALA A 166 12.61 7.96 16.66
CA ALA A 166 13.24 8.82 15.66
C ALA A 166 12.24 9.25 14.56
N ILE A 167 11.38 8.33 14.12
CA ILE A 167 10.30 8.63 13.16
C ILE A 167 9.32 9.64 13.79
N ASN A 168 8.94 9.44 15.06
CA ASN A 168 8.02 10.30 15.77
C ASN A 168 8.57 11.73 15.99
N GLN A 169 9.89 11.91 15.96
CA GLN A 169 10.52 13.24 15.99
C GLN A 169 10.51 13.95 14.63
N VAL A 170 10.41 13.22 13.53
CA VAL A 170 10.39 13.78 12.17
C VAL A 170 9.02 14.38 11.83
N ILE A 171 7.92 13.74 12.20
CA ILE A 171 6.57 14.16 11.82
C ILE A 171 6.25 15.61 12.23
N PRO A 172 6.52 16.07 13.44
CA PRO A 172 6.28 17.46 13.82
C PRO A 172 7.10 18.49 13.02
N GLN A 173 8.25 18.08 12.47
CA GLN A 173 9.10 18.94 11.65
C GLN A 173 8.55 19.09 10.22
N LEU A 174 7.80 18.09 9.72
CA LEU A 174 7.17 18.13 8.41
C LEU A 174 5.88 18.97 8.41
N ILE A 175 5.21 19.11 9.56
CA ILE A 175 3.94 19.82 9.69
C ILE A 175 4.21 21.21 10.28
N THR A 176 4.60 22.12 9.41
CA THR A 176 4.97 23.50 9.77
C THR A 176 3.76 24.36 10.12
N LYS A 177 3.97 25.47 10.84
CA LYS A 177 2.92 26.45 11.12
C LYS A 177 2.80 27.52 10.03
N GLU A 178 3.83 27.67 9.25
CA GLU A 178 3.98 28.69 8.21
C GLU A 178 4.23 28.01 6.85
N ASN A 179 4.17 28.79 5.78
CA ASN A 179 4.38 28.29 4.41
C ASN A 179 3.40 27.20 3.98
N ILE A 180 2.14 27.32 4.39
CA ILE A 180 1.07 26.39 4.03
C ILE A 180 0.40 26.89 2.75
N VAL A 181 0.14 25.96 1.83
CA VAL A 181 -0.71 26.20 0.65
C VAL A 181 -1.82 25.19 0.65
N MET A 182 -3.03 25.63 0.32
CA MET A 182 -4.18 24.76 0.13
C MET A 182 -4.74 24.95 -1.27
N THR A 183 -5.21 23.85 -1.87
CA THR A 183 -5.87 23.88 -3.18
C THR A 183 -7.10 23.01 -3.13
N ILE A 184 -8.15 23.45 -3.81
CA ILE A 184 -9.36 22.66 -4.06
C ILE A 184 -9.47 22.44 -5.57
N PHE A 185 -9.71 21.21 -5.97
CA PHE A 185 -10.01 20.81 -7.34
C PHE A 185 -11.38 20.16 -7.39
N GLY A 186 -12.24 20.66 -8.23
CA GLY A 186 -13.57 20.09 -8.39
C GLY A 186 -14.26 20.60 -9.64
N PRO A 187 -15.40 19.99 -10.04
CA PRO A 187 -16.15 20.39 -11.21
C PRO A 187 -16.90 21.72 -10.96
N ASP A 188 -16.97 22.53 -11.99
CA ASP A 188 -17.92 23.66 -12.05
C ASP A 188 -19.30 23.06 -12.42
N LYS A 189 -20.07 22.69 -11.39
CA LYS A 189 -21.34 21.98 -11.53
C LYS A 189 -22.38 22.61 -10.61
N GLU A 190 -23.60 22.81 -11.10
CA GLU A 190 -24.72 23.28 -10.30
C GLU A 190 -24.98 22.36 -9.10
N GLY A 191 -25.20 22.96 -7.93
CA GLY A 191 -25.43 22.25 -6.67
C GLY A 191 -24.18 21.79 -5.93
N VAL A 192 -22.97 22.00 -6.48
CA VAL A 192 -21.69 21.77 -5.77
C VAL A 192 -21.25 23.08 -5.11
N THR A 193 -21.02 23.02 -3.82
CA THR A 193 -20.53 24.17 -3.03
C THR A 193 -19.11 23.94 -2.56
N TYR A 194 -18.31 25.01 -2.54
CA TYR A 194 -16.93 24.99 -2.09
C TYR A 194 -16.76 25.86 -0.85
N PRO A 195 -16.00 25.39 0.16
CA PRO A 195 -15.70 26.21 1.33
C PRO A 195 -14.84 27.41 0.92
N SER A 196 -15.02 28.52 1.64
CA SER A 196 -14.17 29.70 1.53
C SER A 196 -12.77 29.43 2.10
N GLU A 197 -11.82 30.30 1.77
CA GLU A 197 -10.47 30.26 2.36
C GLU A 197 -10.50 30.34 3.89
N GLN A 198 -11.40 31.19 4.44
CA GLN A 198 -11.54 31.35 5.88
C GLN A 198 -12.06 30.09 6.56
N GLU A 199 -13.03 29.39 5.97
CA GLU A 199 -13.55 28.13 6.50
C GLU A 199 -12.46 27.05 6.56
N LEU A 200 -11.60 26.96 5.52
CA LEU A 200 -10.47 26.02 5.54
C LEU A 200 -9.43 26.38 6.61
N LEU A 201 -9.12 27.65 6.79
CA LEU A 201 -8.22 28.13 7.83
C LEU A 201 -8.78 27.87 9.24
N ASP A 202 -10.09 28.04 9.42
CA ASP A 202 -10.76 27.78 10.70
C ASP A 202 -10.78 26.28 11.02
N ILE A 203 -10.94 25.40 10.03
CA ILE A 203 -10.79 23.95 10.22
C ILE A 203 -9.41 23.63 10.77
N ILE A 204 -8.34 24.16 10.17
CA ILE A 204 -6.98 23.90 10.63
C ILE A 204 -6.80 24.37 12.09
N LYS A 205 -7.21 25.59 12.41
CA LYS A 205 -7.10 26.16 13.77
C LYS A 205 -7.88 25.34 14.80
N ASN A 206 -9.12 24.96 14.47
CA ASN A 206 -9.98 24.20 15.36
C ASN A 206 -9.37 22.83 15.66
N VAL A 207 -8.89 22.09 14.64
CA VAL A 207 -8.26 20.79 14.82
C VAL A 207 -6.95 20.88 15.63
N GLN A 208 -6.16 21.95 15.46
CA GLN A 208 -4.92 22.15 16.24
C GLN A 208 -5.21 22.32 17.75
N THR A 209 -6.35 22.88 18.11
CA THR A 209 -6.78 23.09 19.52
C THR A 209 -7.66 21.97 20.04
N GLU A 210 -8.13 21.06 19.17
CA GLU A 210 -9.01 19.94 19.53
C GLU A 210 -8.28 18.96 20.46
N GLU A 211 -9.00 18.47 21.48
CA GLU A 211 -8.51 17.39 22.34
C GLU A 211 -8.64 16.05 21.59
N LEU A 212 -7.52 15.60 21.02
CA LEU A 212 -7.42 14.34 20.29
C LEU A 212 -6.90 13.23 21.21
N THR A 213 -7.35 12.01 20.98
CA THR A 213 -6.81 10.81 21.62
C THR A 213 -5.77 10.13 20.73
N ALA A 214 -4.82 9.40 21.31
CA ALA A 214 -3.85 8.62 20.57
C ALA A 214 -4.52 7.53 19.72
N TYR A 215 -3.90 7.17 18.58
CA TYR A 215 -4.36 6.07 17.76
C TYR A 215 -4.20 4.74 18.51
N VAL A 216 -5.23 3.90 18.45
CA VAL A 216 -5.22 2.54 19.02
C VAL A 216 -5.10 1.53 17.89
N ASP A 217 -3.96 0.88 17.82
CA ASP A 217 -3.68 -0.14 16.81
C ASP A 217 -4.31 -1.49 17.20
N LYS A 218 -5.38 -1.86 16.52
CA LYS A 218 -6.04 -3.17 16.71
C LYS A 218 -5.37 -4.19 15.79
N VAL A 219 -4.69 -5.15 16.37
CA VAL A 219 -4.02 -6.25 15.65
C VAL A 219 -4.63 -7.58 16.08
N SER A 220 -5.01 -8.42 15.12
CA SER A 220 -5.37 -9.81 15.37
C SER A 220 -4.12 -10.68 15.41
N ASN A 221 -4.00 -11.54 16.41
CA ASN A 221 -2.96 -12.55 16.52
C ASN A 221 -3.46 -13.96 16.12
N GLU A 222 -4.64 -14.03 15.51
CA GLU A 222 -5.21 -15.29 15.08
C GLU A 222 -4.51 -15.83 13.84
N PRO A 223 -4.36 -17.17 13.71
CA PRO A 223 -3.83 -17.78 12.51
C PRO A 223 -4.81 -17.61 11.34
N LEU A 224 -4.29 -17.55 10.10
CA LEU A 224 -5.12 -17.45 8.89
C LEU A 224 -6.11 -18.62 8.78
N LEU A 225 -5.68 -19.83 9.15
CA LEU A 225 -6.52 -21.01 9.23
C LEU A 225 -6.66 -21.42 10.70
N SER A 226 -7.88 -21.67 11.15
CA SER A 226 -8.16 -22.24 12.48
C SER A 226 -7.80 -23.71 12.58
N GLU A 227 -7.91 -24.44 11.46
CA GLU A 227 -7.61 -25.87 11.35
C GLU A 227 -6.82 -26.12 10.07
N GLU A 228 -5.82 -26.98 10.15
CA GLU A 228 -5.08 -27.39 8.96
C GLU A 228 -5.95 -28.34 8.12
N PRO A 229 -6.08 -28.11 6.81
CA PRO A 229 -6.83 -28.99 5.93
C PRO A 229 -6.11 -30.33 5.81
N THR A 230 -6.89 -31.42 5.77
CA THR A 230 -6.36 -32.77 5.54
C THR A 230 -5.71 -32.84 4.15
N GLY A 231 -4.44 -33.17 4.11
CA GLY A 231 -3.65 -33.26 2.87
C GLY A 231 -4.16 -34.37 1.93
N GLY A 232 -4.28 -34.02 0.64
CA GLY A 232 -4.52 -34.99 -0.42
C GLY A 232 -3.24 -35.74 -0.83
N LYS A 233 -3.39 -36.80 -1.64
CA LYS A 233 -2.26 -37.58 -2.19
C LYS A 233 -2.08 -37.25 -3.68
N ILE A 234 -0.83 -37.26 -4.17
CA ILE A 234 -0.55 -37.31 -5.59
C ILE A 234 -0.73 -38.73 -6.07
N VAL A 235 -1.71 -38.95 -6.96
CA VAL A 235 -2.01 -40.31 -7.51
C VAL A 235 -1.38 -40.54 -8.87
N LYS A 236 -0.99 -39.48 -9.59
CA LYS A 236 -0.34 -39.59 -10.89
C LYS A 236 0.60 -38.40 -11.11
N THR A 237 1.75 -38.65 -11.76
CA THR A 237 2.70 -37.63 -12.21
C THR A 237 3.05 -37.90 -13.66
N GLU A 238 2.91 -36.88 -14.52
CA GLU A 238 3.16 -36.96 -15.97
C GLU A 238 4.00 -35.78 -16.45
N LYS A 239 4.72 -35.97 -17.55
CA LYS A 239 5.34 -34.85 -18.27
C LYS A 239 4.27 -34.18 -19.10
N GLY A 240 4.14 -32.86 -18.94
CA GLY A 240 3.24 -32.05 -19.75
C GLY A 240 3.97 -31.40 -20.93
N VAL A 241 3.24 -30.59 -21.67
CA VAL A 241 3.77 -29.80 -22.79
C VAL A 241 4.70 -28.68 -22.30
N PHE A 242 5.58 -28.20 -23.18
CA PHE A 242 6.51 -27.11 -22.88
C PHE A 242 7.40 -27.31 -21.64
N GLY A 243 7.71 -28.57 -21.28
CA GLY A 243 8.53 -28.89 -20.12
C GLY A 243 7.79 -28.67 -18.78
N SER A 244 6.48 -28.72 -18.77
CA SER A 244 5.68 -28.73 -17.52
C SER A 244 5.61 -30.12 -16.90
N THR A 245 5.26 -30.17 -15.62
CA THR A 245 4.91 -31.40 -14.89
C THR A 245 3.42 -31.34 -14.51
N VAL A 246 2.69 -32.38 -14.79
CA VAL A 246 1.26 -32.50 -14.46
C VAL A 246 1.11 -33.50 -13.31
N LEU A 247 0.53 -33.03 -12.21
CA LEU A 247 0.16 -33.89 -11.06
C LEU A 247 -1.35 -34.06 -11.06
N THR A 248 -1.81 -35.27 -10.77
CA THR A 248 -3.23 -35.53 -10.45
C THR A 248 -3.32 -35.84 -8.97
N LEU A 249 -4.17 -35.12 -8.27
CA LEU A 249 -4.43 -35.32 -6.84
C LEU A 249 -5.54 -36.34 -6.62
N SER A 250 -5.61 -36.91 -5.41
CA SER A 250 -6.61 -37.93 -5.05
C SER A 250 -8.07 -37.46 -5.13
N ASN A 251 -8.31 -36.14 -5.12
CA ASN A 251 -9.62 -35.54 -5.30
C ASN A 251 -9.93 -35.18 -6.77
N GLY A 252 -9.06 -35.55 -7.72
CA GLY A 252 -9.23 -35.31 -9.15
C GLY A 252 -8.67 -33.98 -9.65
N ILE A 253 -8.20 -33.08 -8.78
CA ILE A 253 -7.59 -31.82 -9.20
C ILE A 253 -6.29 -32.10 -9.97
N ARG A 254 -6.13 -31.41 -11.09
CA ARG A 254 -4.91 -31.43 -11.90
C ARG A 254 -4.08 -30.19 -11.61
N VAL A 255 -2.83 -30.36 -11.19
CA VAL A 255 -1.87 -29.28 -10.95
C VAL A 255 -0.82 -29.31 -12.05
N ILE A 256 -0.70 -28.22 -12.81
CA ILE A 256 0.27 -28.06 -13.89
C ILE A 256 1.36 -27.12 -13.38
N MET A 257 2.57 -27.62 -13.21
CA MET A 257 3.73 -26.83 -12.75
C MET A 257 4.66 -26.56 -13.92
N LYS A 258 5.00 -25.29 -14.12
CA LYS A 258 5.95 -24.84 -15.15
C LYS A 258 7.04 -23.99 -14.51
N PRO A 259 8.23 -24.52 -14.24
CA PRO A 259 9.38 -23.72 -13.84
C PRO A 259 9.80 -22.75 -14.96
N THR A 260 10.11 -21.52 -14.61
CA THR A 260 10.58 -20.49 -15.52
C THR A 260 11.69 -19.66 -14.86
N GLU A 261 12.47 -18.95 -15.69
CA GLU A 261 13.55 -18.07 -15.23
C GLU A 261 13.22 -16.57 -15.43
N PHE A 262 11.96 -16.24 -15.69
CA PHE A 262 11.56 -14.85 -15.96
C PHE A 262 11.71 -13.96 -14.73
N LYS A 263 11.41 -14.51 -13.55
CA LYS A 263 11.49 -13.86 -12.24
C LYS A 263 12.19 -14.77 -11.25
N ALA A 264 13.05 -14.18 -10.41
CA ALA A 264 13.77 -14.92 -9.38
C ALA A 264 12.94 -15.11 -8.09
N ASP A 265 12.04 -14.19 -7.81
CA ASP A 265 11.29 -14.10 -6.54
C ASP A 265 9.77 -14.03 -6.78
N GLN A 266 9.26 -14.94 -7.64
CA GLN A 266 7.81 -14.97 -7.92
C GLN A 266 7.32 -16.37 -8.27
N ILE A 267 6.24 -16.77 -7.60
CA ILE A 267 5.35 -17.87 -8.00
C ILE A 267 4.01 -17.23 -8.41
N GLN A 268 3.49 -17.64 -9.56
CA GLN A 268 2.14 -17.28 -9.99
C GLN A 268 1.27 -18.53 -9.98
N LEU A 269 0.07 -18.43 -9.44
CA LEU A 269 -0.93 -19.50 -9.40
C LEU A 269 -2.20 -19.02 -10.09
N GLN A 270 -2.78 -19.91 -10.88
CA GLN A 270 -4.13 -19.75 -11.41
C GLN A 270 -4.87 -21.07 -11.30
N ALA A 271 -5.99 -21.08 -10.59
CA ALA A 271 -6.93 -22.18 -10.58
C ALA A 271 -8.16 -21.79 -11.41
N VAL A 272 -8.66 -22.73 -12.22
CA VAL A 272 -9.80 -22.51 -13.13
C VAL A 272 -10.76 -23.67 -12.97
N SER A 273 -12.04 -23.36 -12.79
CA SER A 273 -13.16 -24.29 -12.77
C SER A 273 -14.18 -23.92 -13.85
N PRO A 274 -14.83 -24.90 -14.53
CA PRO A 274 -15.99 -24.59 -15.37
C PRO A 274 -17.15 -24.05 -14.53
N GLY A 275 -17.93 -23.12 -15.08
CA GLY A 275 -19.03 -22.45 -14.39
C GLY A 275 -19.24 -21.05 -14.92
N GLY A 276 -19.00 -20.07 -14.09
CA GLY A 276 -19.09 -18.66 -14.42
C GLY A 276 -20.52 -18.15 -14.53
N THR A 277 -20.69 -16.97 -15.15
CA THR A 277 -22.01 -16.34 -15.27
C THR A 277 -22.99 -17.12 -16.16
N SER A 278 -22.50 -18.07 -16.99
CA SER A 278 -23.33 -18.87 -17.89
C SER A 278 -24.25 -19.89 -17.18
N VAL A 279 -24.01 -20.15 -15.88
CA VAL A 279 -24.85 -21.08 -15.09
C VAL A 279 -26.05 -20.39 -14.42
N PHE A 280 -26.14 -19.05 -14.54
CA PHE A 280 -27.19 -18.25 -13.93
C PHE A 280 -28.23 -17.83 -14.98
N GLY A 281 -29.46 -17.54 -14.52
CA GLY A 281 -30.53 -17.01 -15.38
C GLY A 281 -30.33 -15.55 -15.75
N THR A 282 -31.12 -15.07 -16.69
CA THR A 282 -31.09 -13.66 -17.13
C THR A 282 -31.57 -12.69 -16.03
N GLU A 283 -32.34 -13.18 -15.09
CA GLU A 283 -32.82 -12.47 -13.91
C GLU A 283 -31.70 -12.05 -12.95
N ASP A 284 -30.58 -12.77 -12.95
CA ASP A 284 -29.45 -12.54 -12.04
C ASP A 284 -28.37 -11.63 -12.62
N VAL A 285 -28.47 -11.23 -13.90
CA VAL A 285 -27.40 -10.51 -14.63
C VAL A 285 -26.93 -9.23 -13.93
N GLU A 286 -27.85 -8.46 -13.37
CA GLU A 286 -27.49 -7.20 -12.68
C GLU A 286 -26.67 -7.47 -11.41
N GLN A 287 -26.99 -8.51 -10.65
CA GLN A 287 -26.30 -8.90 -9.44
C GLN A 287 -24.93 -9.49 -9.74
N ILE A 288 -24.84 -10.32 -10.79
CA ILE A 288 -23.60 -10.99 -11.19
C ILE A 288 -22.55 -9.99 -11.70
N ARG A 289 -22.97 -8.93 -12.39
CA ARG A 289 -22.06 -7.87 -12.85
C ARG A 289 -21.30 -7.21 -11.70
N LEU A 290 -21.91 -7.12 -10.53
CA LEU A 290 -21.31 -6.52 -9.34
C LEU A 290 -20.45 -7.51 -8.55
N LEU A 291 -20.63 -8.82 -8.74
CA LEU A 291 -19.99 -9.86 -7.93
C LEU A 291 -18.46 -9.70 -7.84
N ASN A 292 -17.79 -9.53 -8.97
CA ASN A 292 -16.33 -9.35 -9.02
C ASN A 292 -15.84 -8.08 -8.30
N ASN A 293 -16.69 -7.06 -8.18
CA ASN A 293 -16.34 -5.81 -7.52
C ASN A 293 -16.54 -5.89 -6.00
N ILE A 294 -17.53 -6.67 -5.55
CA ILE A 294 -17.90 -6.74 -4.12
C ILE A 294 -17.31 -7.94 -3.39
N ALA A 295 -17.07 -9.06 -4.07
CA ALA A 295 -16.61 -10.29 -3.43
C ALA A 295 -15.31 -10.10 -2.61
N GLY A 296 -14.38 -9.28 -3.10
CA GLY A 296 -13.13 -8.98 -2.40
C GLY A 296 -13.24 -7.98 -1.24
N LEU A 297 -14.36 -7.24 -1.13
CA LEU A 297 -14.51 -6.21 -0.10
C LEU A 297 -14.79 -6.77 1.30
N GLY A 298 -15.31 -7.99 1.37
CA GLY A 298 -15.61 -8.66 2.65
C GLY A 298 -14.39 -9.21 3.40
N GLY A 299 -13.22 -9.23 2.78
CA GLY A 299 -12.05 -9.92 3.31
C GLY A 299 -12.06 -11.42 3.00
N TYR A 300 -11.26 -12.19 3.76
CA TYR A 300 -11.15 -13.65 3.58
C TYR A 300 -11.32 -14.39 4.91
N GLY A 301 -12.14 -15.44 4.92
CA GLY A 301 -12.45 -16.19 6.11
C GLY A 301 -13.06 -15.29 7.19
N LYS A 302 -12.42 -15.18 8.34
CA LYS A 302 -12.84 -14.33 9.45
C LYS A 302 -12.15 -12.97 9.51
N PHE A 303 -11.25 -12.69 8.57
CA PHE A 303 -10.46 -11.47 8.56
C PHE A 303 -11.06 -10.44 7.61
N SER A 304 -11.27 -9.22 8.10
CA SER A 304 -11.51 -8.05 7.26
C SER A 304 -10.26 -7.70 6.44
N LEU A 305 -10.41 -6.87 5.40
CA LEU A 305 -9.26 -6.39 4.62
C LEU A 305 -8.22 -5.64 5.46
N ILE A 306 -8.67 -4.89 6.48
CA ILE A 306 -7.80 -4.20 7.42
C ILE A 306 -6.95 -5.21 8.20
N GLU A 307 -7.59 -6.20 8.80
CA GLU A 307 -6.90 -7.24 9.56
C GLU A 307 -5.94 -8.03 8.68
N LEU A 308 -6.36 -8.41 7.46
CA LEU A 308 -5.47 -9.08 6.50
C LEU A 308 -4.24 -8.23 6.16
N SER A 309 -4.41 -6.92 5.91
CA SER A 309 -3.29 -6.05 5.62
C SER A 309 -2.26 -5.99 6.76
N LYS A 310 -2.73 -6.11 8.01
CA LYS A 310 -1.87 -6.15 9.21
C LYS A 310 -1.20 -7.50 9.41
N VAL A 311 -1.94 -8.60 9.27
CA VAL A 311 -1.44 -9.97 9.43
C VAL A 311 -0.45 -10.34 8.32
N LEU A 312 -0.64 -9.83 7.11
CA LEU A 312 0.22 -10.09 5.96
C LEU A 312 1.41 -9.12 5.85
N ALA A 313 1.62 -8.23 6.83
CA ALA A 313 2.75 -7.32 6.80
C ALA A 313 4.09 -8.07 6.71
N GLY A 314 4.96 -7.61 5.81
CA GLY A 314 6.25 -8.26 5.53
C GLY A 314 6.17 -9.50 4.63
N LYS A 315 4.98 -9.87 4.16
CA LYS A 315 4.79 -10.97 3.21
C LYS A 315 4.55 -10.45 1.80
N LYS A 316 5.16 -11.09 0.82
CA LYS A 316 4.94 -10.83 -0.60
C LYS A 316 3.92 -11.85 -1.11
N VAL A 317 2.65 -11.57 -0.91
CA VAL A 317 1.55 -12.46 -1.26
C VAL A 317 0.34 -11.66 -1.71
N SER A 318 -0.35 -12.17 -2.71
CA SER A 318 -1.66 -11.68 -3.14
C SER A 318 -2.53 -12.85 -3.59
N MET A 319 -3.83 -12.72 -3.40
CA MET A 319 -4.83 -13.66 -3.87
C MET A 319 -6.06 -12.89 -4.31
N GLY A 320 -6.77 -13.41 -5.30
CA GLY A 320 -8.03 -12.87 -5.77
C GLY A 320 -8.88 -13.93 -6.44
N THR A 321 -10.19 -13.72 -6.38
CA THR A 321 -11.18 -14.55 -7.06
C THR A 321 -11.87 -13.76 -8.15
N SER A 322 -12.29 -14.43 -9.22
CA SER A 322 -13.10 -13.81 -10.27
C SER A 322 -14.02 -14.81 -10.92
N VAL A 323 -15.20 -14.34 -11.31
CA VAL A 323 -16.19 -15.10 -12.10
C VAL A 323 -16.19 -14.54 -13.52
N GLY A 324 -15.79 -15.37 -14.47
CA GLY A 324 -15.87 -15.08 -15.90
C GLY A 324 -17.20 -15.55 -16.51
N THR A 325 -17.29 -15.55 -17.84
CA THR A 325 -18.52 -16.02 -18.52
C THR A 325 -18.69 -17.53 -18.35
N LEU A 326 -17.64 -18.32 -18.56
CA LEU A 326 -17.67 -19.79 -18.58
C LEU A 326 -16.79 -20.41 -17.49
N THR A 327 -16.13 -19.60 -16.66
CA THR A 327 -15.15 -20.07 -15.69
C THR A 327 -15.23 -19.31 -14.38
N GLU A 328 -14.90 -20.01 -13.31
CA GLU A 328 -14.59 -19.45 -12.01
C GLU A 328 -13.08 -19.56 -11.80
N ASN A 329 -12.49 -18.50 -11.26
CA ASN A 329 -11.05 -18.40 -11.20
C ASN A 329 -10.57 -17.99 -9.80
N VAL A 330 -9.45 -18.58 -9.37
CA VAL A 330 -8.65 -18.12 -8.26
C VAL A 330 -7.26 -17.81 -8.80
N SER A 331 -6.77 -16.62 -8.56
CA SER A 331 -5.41 -16.20 -8.92
C SER A 331 -4.60 -15.91 -7.67
N GLY A 332 -3.32 -16.19 -7.71
CA GLY A 332 -2.40 -15.88 -6.62
C GLY A 332 -1.01 -15.53 -7.14
N SER A 333 -0.31 -14.71 -6.39
CA SER A 333 1.11 -14.42 -6.61
C SER A 333 1.82 -14.29 -5.26
N CYS A 334 2.98 -14.90 -5.15
CA CYS A 334 3.78 -14.81 -3.93
C CYS A 334 5.28 -14.94 -4.22
N SER A 335 6.11 -14.61 -3.23
CA SER A 335 7.50 -15.06 -3.20
C SER A 335 7.56 -16.56 -2.87
N PRO A 336 8.64 -17.28 -3.20
CA PRO A 336 8.78 -18.68 -2.82
C PRO A 336 8.64 -18.93 -1.31
N LYS A 337 9.15 -18.02 -0.47
CA LYS A 337 9.05 -18.12 1.00
C LYS A 337 7.63 -17.93 1.53
N ASP A 338 6.76 -17.25 0.78
CA ASP A 338 5.39 -16.94 1.18
C ASP A 338 4.35 -17.87 0.52
N PHE A 339 4.81 -18.94 -0.16
CA PHE A 339 3.92 -19.85 -0.88
C PHE A 339 2.86 -20.50 0.03
N GLU A 340 3.26 -20.94 1.21
CA GLU A 340 2.34 -21.51 2.21
C GLU A 340 1.26 -20.48 2.61
N THR A 341 1.67 -19.23 2.87
CA THR A 341 0.71 -18.15 3.19
C THR A 341 -0.28 -17.92 2.04
N MET A 342 0.17 -17.97 0.78
CA MET A 342 -0.73 -17.88 -0.37
C MET A 342 -1.74 -19.03 -0.39
N MET A 343 -1.29 -20.26 -0.12
CA MET A 343 -2.18 -21.42 -0.06
C MET A 343 -3.18 -21.35 1.10
N GLN A 344 -2.77 -20.80 2.25
CA GLN A 344 -3.67 -20.57 3.39
C GLN A 344 -4.74 -19.52 3.04
N LEU A 345 -4.41 -18.48 2.30
CA LEU A 345 -5.39 -17.48 1.84
C LEU A 345 -6.40 -18.06 0.84
N ILE A 346 -5.96 -18.99 -0.02
CA ILE A 346 -6.82 -19.67 -1.00
C ILE A 346 -7.80 -20.62 -0.31
#